data_c35f0cfaa3e9468ef2edcc931b93103d
#
_entry.id   c35f0cfaa3e9468ef2edcc931b93103d
#
_cell.length_a   1.000
_cell.length_b   1.000
_cell.length_c   1.000
_cell.angle_alpha   90.00
_cell.angle_beta   90.00
_cell.angle_gamma   90.00
#
_symmetry.space_group_name_H-M   'P 1'
#
loop_
_entity.id
_entity.type
_entity.pdbx_description
1 polymer ?
#
loop_
_entity_poly.entity_id
_entity_poly.type
_entity_poly.pdbx_seq_one_letter_code
_entity_poly.pdbx_strand_id
1 'polypeptide(L)'
;MKIGKKCLFSSDVIIRTSDAHSILNGEGKRINKGCNVTIGDHTWICNGARVMKGTTIGSNCVIGSNTMIAGINTGDNVLVVVNPARVVKTDINWSNIRIIE
;
A
#
# COMPACT_ATOMS: atom_id res chain seq x y z
N MET A 1 -10.93 -6.55 -1.24
CA MET A 1 -10.02 -5.49 -1.71
C MET A 1 -10.79 -4.42 -2.44
N LYS A 2 -10.45 -3.18 -2.19
CA LYS A 2 -11.12 -2.05 -2.81
C LYS A 2 -10.07 -1.07 -3.33
N ILE A 3 -10.14 -0.77 -4.62
CA ILE A 3 -9.19 0.14 -5.28
C ILE A 3 -9.99 1.25 -5.94
N GLY A 4 -9.61 2.48 -5.68
CA GLY A 4 -10.27 3.66 -6.22
C GLY A 4 -9.96 3.90 -7.70
N LYS A 5 -10.35 5.08 -8.19
CA LYS A 5 -10.25 5.46 -9.60
C LYS A 5 -8.91 6.10 -9.90
N LYS A 6 -8.47 5.98 -11.16
CA LYS A 6 -7.28 6.67 -11.70
C LYS A 6 -5.99 6.37 -10.95
N CYS A 7 -5.88 5.18 -10.36
CA CYS A 7 -4.65 4.72 -9.75
C CYS A 7 -3.64 4.30 -10.82
N LEU A 8 -2.36 4.44 -10.50
CA LEU A 8 -1.27 3.96 -11.34
C LEU A 8 -0.49 2.90 -10.58
N PHE A 9 -0.39 1.72 -11.15
CA PHE A 9 0.42 0.64 -10.63
C PHE A 9 1.60 0.43 -11.56
N SER A 10 2.80 0.61 -11.04
CA SER A 10 4.02 0.29 -11.78
C SER A 10 4.24 -1.22 -11.82
N SER A 11 5.38 -1.66 -12.35
CA SER A 11 5.67 -3.09 -12.50
C SER A 11 5.88 -3.79 -11.17
N ASP A 12 5.57 -5.08 -11.10
CA ASP A 12 5.87 -5.96 -9.97
C ASP A 12 5.24 -5.53 -8.64
N VAL A 13 4.09 -4.87 -8.71
CA VAL A 13 3.31 -4.53 -7.52
C VAL A 13 2.53 -5.76 -7.06
N ILE A 14 2.61 -6.05 -5.77
CA ILE A 14 1.88 -7.16 -5.15
C ILE A 14 0.94 -6.61 -4.09
N ILE A 15 -0.33 -7.02 -4.15
CA ILE A 15 -1.34 -6.68 -3.16
C ILE A 15 -1.88 -7.99 -2.58
N ARG A 16 -1.86 -8.13 -1.25
CA ARG A 16 -2.34 -9.34 -0.58
C ARG A 16 -3.33 -9.01 0.53
N THR A 17 -4.44 -9.73 0.53
CA THR A 17 -5.46 -9.64 1.58
C THR A 17 -5.34 -10.78 2.60
N SER A 18 -4.47 -11.75 2.36
CA SER A 18 -4.20 -12.87 3.27
C SER A 18 -2.76 -13.33 3.14
N ASP A 19 -2.31 -14.11 4.10
CA ASP A 19 -0.97 -14.73 4.08
C ASP A 19 -0.96 -16.08 3.34
N ALA A 20 -2.06 -16.47 2.71
CA ALA A 20 -2.29 -17.72 2.00
C ALA A 20 -2.37 -18.95 2.94
N HIS A 21 -1.52 -19.04 3.96
CA HIS A 21 -1.49 -20.16 4.90
C HIS A 21 -1.77 -19.71 6.32
N SER A 22 -2.30 -20.61 7.14
CA SER A 22 -2.61 -20.32 8.53
C SER A 22 -1.37 -20.36 9.39
N ILE A 23 -1.21 -19.34 10.23
CA ILE A 23 -0.27 -19.38 11.35
C ILE A 23 -1.08 -19.72 12.59
N LEU A 24 -0.63 -20.73 13.34
CA LEU A 24 -1.35 -21.27 14.47
C LEU A 24 -0.63 -20.92 15.77
N ASN A 25 -1.42 -20.66 16.83
CA ASN A 25 -0.86 -20.52 18.17
C ASN A 25 -0.64 -21.91 18.80
N GLY A 26 -0.17 -21.94 20.04
CA GLY A 26 0.09 -23.18 20.77
C GLY A 26 -1.14 -24.06 21.00
N GLU A 27 -2.34 -23.51 20.83
CA GLU A 27 -3.62 -24.24 20.96
C GLU A 27 -4.17 -24.71 19.60
N GLY A 28 -3.43 -24.48 18.52
CA GLY A 28 -3.85 -24.86 17.17
C GLY A 28 -4.87 -23.91 16.54
N LYS A 29 -5.08 -22.73 17.10
CA LYS A 29 -5.99 -21.74 16.54
C LYS A 29 -5.25 -20.80 15.60
N ARG A 30 -5.89 -20.49 14.48
CA ARG A 30 -5.35 -19.53 13.51
C ARG A 30 -5.30 -18.11 14.09
N ILE A 31 -4.13 -17.48 14.01
CA ILE A 31 -3.90 -16.13 14.52
C ILE A 31 -3.65 -15.08 13.42
N ASN A 32 -3.56 -15.48 12.16
CA ASN A 32 -3.30 -14.61 11.04
C ASN A 32 -4.46 -14.54 10.03
N LYS A 33 -5.63 -14.19 10.50
CA LYS A 33 -6.77 -14.07 9.58
C LYS A 33 -6.51 -13.04 8.48
N GLY A 34 -7.20 -13.20 7.35
CA GLY A 34 -7.16 -12.23 6.28
C GLY A 34 -7.79 -10.89 6.71
N CYS A 35 -7.31 -9.81 6.11
CA CYS A 35 -7.85 -8.47 6.31
C CYS A 35 -7.90 -7.75 4.98
N ASN A 36 -8.89 -6.88 4.83
CA ASN A 36 -9.09 -6.17 3.58
C ASN A 36 -7.97 -5.15 3.32
N VAL A 37 -7.78 -4.81 2.06
CA VAL A 37 -6.91 -3.72 1.60
C VAL A 37 -7.77 -2.70 0.88
N THR A 38 -7.59 -1.44 1.21
CA THR A 38 -8.29 -0.32 0.57
C THR A 38 -7.28 0.67 0.05
N ILE A 39 -7.44 1.08 -1.20
CA ILE A 39 -6.59 2.09 -1.86
C ILE A 39 -7.53 3.17 -2.40
N GLY A 40 -7.28 4.41 -2.04
CA GLY A 40 -8.08 5.56 -2.46
C GLY A 40 -7.88 5.90 -3.94
N ASP A 41 -8.42 7.03 -4.35
CA ASP A 41 -8.35 7.49 -5.74
C ASP A 41 -7.01 8.12 -6.05
N HIS A 42 -6.59 8.05 -7.32
CA HIS A 42 -5.39 8.76 -7.81
C HIS A 42 -4.17 8.50 -6.94
N THR A 43 -3.89 7.24 -6.64
CA THR A 43 -2.73 6.82 -5.87
C THR A 43 -1.76 6.08 -6.77
N TRP A 44 -0.49 6.40 -6.65
CA TRP A 44 0.59 5.80 -7.43
C TRP A 44 1.35 4.81 -6.56
N ILE A 45 1.30 3.55 -6.96
CA ILE A 45 2.05 2.46 -6.31
C ILE A 45 3.25 2.16 -7.19
N CYS A 46 4.44 2.47 -6.69
CA CYS A 46 5.67 2.38 -7.47
C CYS A 46 6.16 0.94 -7.63
N ASN A 47 7.15 0.77 -8.49
CA ASN A 47 7.69 -0.53 -8.86
C ASN A 47 8.14 -1.36 -7.66
N GLY A 48 7.73 -2.61 -7.62
CA GLY A 48 8.14 -3.54 -6.59
C GLY A 48 7.50 -3.34 -5.22
N ALA A 49 6.57 -2.40 -5.10
CA ALA A 49 5.87 -2.17 -3.83
C ALA A 49 4.96 -3.35 -3.47
N ARG A 50 4.82 -3.62 -2.19
CA ARG A 50 3.97 -4.68 -1.67
C ARG A 50 3.01 -4.11 -0.65
N VAL A 51 1.72 -4.26 -0.93
CA VAL A 51 0.65 -3.81 -0.05
C VAL A 51 0.03 -5.03 0.60
N MET A 52 0.22 -5.16 1.88
CA MET A 52 -0.19 -6.34 2.62
C MET A 52 -1.53 -6.11 3.32
N LYS A 53 -2.12 -7.19 3.81
CA LYS A 53 -3.44 -7.20 4.45
C LYS A 53 -3.58 -6.14 5.53
N GLY A 54 -4.78 -5.60 5.66
CA GLY A 54 -5.11 -4.61 6.70
C GLY A 54 -4.65 -3.20 6.41
N THR A 55 -4.08 -2.94 5.22
CA THR A 55 -3.59 -1.62 4.85
C THR A 55 -4.70 -0.77 4.23
N THR A 56 -4.77 0.48 4.63
CA THR A 56 -5.60 1.50 3.98
C THR A 56 -4.68 2.60 3.47
N ILE A 57 -4.66 2.78 2.16
CA ILE A 57 -3.92 3.86 1.50
C ILE A 57 -4.94 4.89 1.06
N GLY A 58 -4.71 6.15 1.38
CA GLY A 58 -5.60 7.24 1.03
C GLY A 58 -5.53 7.63 -0.44
N SER A 59 -6.11 8.76 -0.77
CA SER A 59 -6.13 9.30 -2.12
C SER A 59 -4.94 10.23 -2.34
N ASN A 60 -4.54 10.41 -3.60
CA ASN A 60 -3.43 11.27 -4.02
C ASN A 60 -2.10 10.92 -3.34
N CYS A 61 -1.90 9.65 -3.04
CA CYS A 61 -0.70 9.17 -2.37
C CYS A 61 0.31 8.64 -3.37
N VAL A 62 1.56 8.55 -2.93
CA VAL A 62 2.63 7.85 -3.63
C VAL A 62 3.25 6.84 -2.68
N ILE A 63 3.27 5.58 -3.08
CA ILE A 63 3.96 4.51 -2.35
C ILE A 63 5.25 4.23 -3.11
N GLY A 64 6.37 4.51 -2.48
CA GLY A 64 7.68 4.45 -3.13
C GLY A 64 8.06 3.04 -3.58
N SER A 65 9.07 2.97 -4.46
CA SER A 65 9.55 1.70 -5.01
C SER A 65 10.05 0.77 -3.91
N ASN A 66 9.74 -0.52 -4.05
CA ASN A 66 10.14 -1.59 -3.12
C ASN A 66 9.66 -1.38 -1.68
N THR A 67 8.68 -0.53 -1.47
CA THR A 67 8.08 -0.34 -0.15
C THR A 67 7.17 -1.50 0.19
N MET A 68 7.35 -2.07 1.38
CA MET A 68 6.38 -3.01 1.94
C MET A 68 5.57 -2.29 3.00
N ILE A 69 4.25 -2.21 2.80
CA ILE A 69 3.33 -1.54 3.72
C ILE A 69 2.30 -2.54 4.23
N ALA A 70 2.15 -2.61 5.54
CA ALA A 70 1.30 -3.61 6.17
C ALA A 70 0.55 -3.03 7.37
N GLY A 71 -0.77 -3.17 7.34
CA GLY A 71 -1.61 -2.91 8.50
C GLY A 71 -1.68 -1.45 8.96
N ILE A 72 -1.37 -0.48 8.12
CA ILE A 72 -1.43 0.93 8.48
C ILE A 72 -2.45 1.69 7.63
N ASN A 73 -2.87 2.83 8.13
CA ASN A 73 -3.68 3.80 7.40
C ASN A 73 -2.81 5.02 7.12
N THR A 74 -2.58 5.32 5.84
CA THR A 74 -1.66 6.40 5.47
C THR A 74 -2.27 7.79 5.56
N GLY A 75 -3.59 7.90 5.44
CA GLY A 75 -4.22 9.19 5.15
C GLY A 75 -4.03 9.58 3.68
N ASP A 76 -4.47 10.77 3.33
CA ASP A 76 -4.41 11.27 1.95
C ASP A 76 -3.19 12.15 1.72
N ASN A 77 -2.80 12.32 0.45
CA ASN A 77 -1.77 13.28 0.03
C ASN A 77 -0.43 13.07 0.72
N VAL A 78 0.01 11.82 0.84
CA VAL A 78 1.26 11.48 1.52
C VAL A 78 2.18 10.65 0.63
N LEU A 79 3.48 10.78 0.88
CA LEU A 79 4.52 9.94 0.29
C LEU A 79 4.99 8.96 1.37
N VAL A 80 4.93 7.67 1.05
CA VAL A 80 5.37 6.59 1.94
C VAL A 80 6.54 5.86 1.31
N VAL A 81 7.60 5.67 2.05
CA VAL A 81 8.79 4.95 1.58
C VAL A 81 9.28 3.92 2.60
N VAL A 82 10.20 3.06 2.15
CA VAL A 82 10.84 1.97 2.92
C VAL A 82 11.72 2.50 4.04
N ASN A 83 12.08 1.66 4.78
CA ASN A 83 12.46 0.63 5.67
C ASN A 83 12.58 1.11 7.11
N PRO A 84 11.54 1.01 7.91
CA PRO A 84 10.19 0.51 7.66
C PRO A 84 9.34 1.50 6.86
N ALA A 85 8.25 1.01 6.24
CA ALA A 85 7.32 1.86 5.52
C ALA A 85 6.77 2.95 6.46
N ARG A 86 6.95 4.20 6.07
CA ARG A 86 6.52 5.34 6.87
C ARG A 86 6.20 6.53 5.97
N VAL A 87 5.32 7.38 6.44
CA VAL A 87 5.04 8.64 5.79
C VAL A 87 6.26 9.56 5.95
N VAL A 88 6.84 10.00 4.85
CA VAL A 88 8.00 10.88 4.85
C VAL A 88 7.67 12.29 4.39
N LYS A 89 6.56 12.48 3.69
CA LYS A 89 6.06 13.79 3.28
C LYS A 89 4.55 13.82 3.32
N THR A 90 3.99 14.96 3.63
CA THR A 90 2.56 15.25 3.63
C THR A 90 2.27 16.39 2.64
N ASP A 91 0.99 16.64 2.37
CA ASP A 91 0.56 17.67 1.42
C ASP A 91 1.17 17.52 0.03
N ILE A 92 1.40 16.27 -0.40
CA ILE A 92 1.88 16.00 -1.75
C ILE A 92 0.72 15.64 -2.68
N ASN A 93 1.00 15.68 -3.95
CA ASN A 93 0.20 15.10 -5.01
C ASN A 93 1.16 14.63 -6.09
N TRP A 94 0.65 14.01 -7.13
CA TRP A 94 1.49 13.55 -8.22
C TRP A 94 0.76 13.73 -9.55
N SER A 95 1.53 13.70 -10.63
CA SER A 95 1.00 13.77 -11.99
C SER A 95 1.75 12.78 -12.87
N ASN A 96 1.04 12.16 -13.80
CA ASN A 96 1.68 11.32 -14.80
C ASN A 96 2.27 12.13 -15.97
N ILE A 97 2.17 13.44 -15.90
CA ILE A 97 2.77 14.32 -16.89
C ILE A 97 4.24 14.48 -16.54
N ARG A 98 5.12 14.15 -17.48
CA ARG A 98 6.55 14.32 -17.30
C ARG A 98 6.92 15.78 -17.42
N ILE A 99 7.51 16.33 -16.34
CA ILE A 99 8.04 17.69 -16.33
C ILE A 99 9.55 17.60 -16.53
N ILE A 100 10.04 18.32 -17.54
CA ILE A 100 11.48 18.41 -17.83
C ILE A 100 11.93 19.80 -17.42
N GLU A 101 12.84 19.86 -16.46
CA GLU A 101 13.45 21.10 -15.97
C GLU A 101 14.84 21.30 -16.54
#